data_811c2bfc90652121788142e814320da8
#
_entry.id   811c2bfc90652121788142e814320da8
#
_cell.length_a   1.000
_cell.length_b   1.000
_cell.length_c   1.000
_cell.angle_alpha   90.00
_cell.angle_beta   90.00
_cell.angle_gamma   90.00
#
_symmetry.space_group_name_H-M   'P 1'
#
loop_
_entity.id
_entity.type
_entity.pdbx_description
1 polymer ?
#
loop_
_entity_poly.entity_id
_entity_poly.type
_entity_poly.pdbx_seq_one_letter_code
_entity_poly.pdbx_strand_id
1 'polypeptide(L)'
;VEDPVLWNGRKNPYLYTVRCEIFDSTTQEVTDNIDIRTGLREYHIDSHKGFFLNGEHIKLQGVSRHQDRENMGNAITEKQHAEDVKIILDVGANSVRLAHYQQNSYFYDLCDESGLLVWAEVPVISRFSPKRNENAEQQLVELIKQNYNHPSIFCWGIENEITIAGSASKKLITFLKHMHKVARHLDPTRYTTCAQLTMCPVNSPLNHITDIIGYNHYYGWYMGSCDEINNWLDEWHRENPEGKLCLSEYGAEGITKYHSDSPLQGDYSEDYQALFHEHYIKSINE
;
A
#
# COMPACT_ATOMS: atom_id res chain seq x y z
N VAL A 1 24.26 -14.17 -7.75
CA VAL A 1 24.36 -14.90 -6.47
C VAL A 1 23.89 -16.30 -6.77
N GLU A 2 24.75 -17.30 -6.53
CA GLU A 2 24.39 -18.72 -6.63
C GLU A 2 23.67 -19.11 -5.33
N ASP A 3 22.59 -19.87 -5.43
CA ASP A 3 21.74 -20.30 -4.31
C ASP A 3 21.38 -19.16 -3.32
N PRO A 4 20.67 -18.13 -3.78
CA PRO A 4 20.43 -16.93 -2.97
C PRO A 4 19.50 -17.22 -1.79
N VAL A 5 19.81 -16.62 -0.65
CA VAL A 5 18.87 -16.51 0.46
C VAL A 5 17.84 -15.45 0.09
N LEU A 6 16.56 -15.83 0.00
CA LEU A 6 15.50 -14.93 -0.40
C LEU A 6 15.00 -14.09 0.79
N TRP A 7 14.67 -12.83 0.50
CA TRP A 7 13.87 -12.01 1.40
C TRP A 7 12.44 -12.57 1.42
N ASN A 8 12.04 -13.15 2.55
CA ASN A 8 10.78 -13.89 2.67
C ASN A 8 9.83 -13.28 3.72
N GLY A 9 9.68 -11.94 3.64
CA GLY A 9 8.79 -11.23 4.54
C GLY A 9 9.14 -11.50 6.00
N ARG A 10 8.14 -11.58 6.86
CA ARG A 10 8.32 -11.81 8.30
C ARG A 10 8.98 -13.15 8.68
N LYS A 11 9.00 -14.14 7.77
CA LYS A 11 9.65 -15.43 8.03
C LYS A 11 11.17 -15.32 8.00
N ASN A 12 11.70 -14.57 7.04
CA ASN A 12 13.14 -14.37 6.87
C ASN A 12 13.40 -13.09 6.06
N PRO A 13 13.52 -11.93 6.69
CA PRO A 13 13.78 -10.65 6.01
C PRO A 13 15.26 -10.47 5.66
N TYR A 14 15.86 -11.45 4.98
CA TYR A 14 17.28 -11.46 4.66
C TYR A 14 17.64 -10.36 3.66
N LEU A 15 18.65 -9.57 3.99
CA LEU A 15 19.14 -8.47 3.16
C LEU A 15 20.60 -8.67 2.79
N TYR A 16 20.89 -8.41 1.52
CA TYR A 16 22.25 -8.30 0.99
C TYR A 16 22.72 -6.86 1.06
N THR A 17 24.02 -6.68 1.18
CA THR A 17 24.68 -5.40 0.92
C THR A 17 25.36 -5.48 -0.44
N VAL A 18 24.96 -4.59 -1.35
CA VAL A 18 25.62 -4.40 -2.65
C VAL A 18 26.54 -3.20 -2.53
N ARG A 19 27.84 -3.44 -2.61
CA ARG A 19 28.85 -2.40 -2.62
C ARG A 19 29.20 -2.01 -4.05
N CYS A 20 29.05 -0.73 -4.35
CA CYS A 20 29.48 -0.12 -5.59
C CYS A 20 30.73 0.73 -5.32
N GLU A 21 31.83 0.47 -6.03
CA GLU A 21 33.10 1.18 -5.85
C GLU A 21 33.51 1.86 -7.14
N ILE A 22 34.05 3.07 -7.02
CA ILE A 22 34.66 3.81 -8.12
C ILE A 22 36.18 3.72 -7.94
N PHE A 23 36.87 3.29 -8.99
CA PHE A 23 38.32 3.18 -9.00
C PHE A 23 38.96 4.24 -9.87
N ASP A 24 40.08 4.79 -9.44
CA ASP A 24 40.98 5.52 -10.33
C ASP A 24 41.56 4.54 -11.37
N SER A 25 41.39 4.89 -12.65
CA SER A 25 41.80 4.01 -13.76
C SER A 25 43.29 3.81 -13.86
N THR A 26 44.09 4.71 -13.27
CA THR A 26 45.56 4.70 -13.32
C THR A 26 46.18 3.98 -12.10
N THR A 27 45.70 4.34 -10.90
CA THR A 27 46.24 3.82 -9.65
C THR A 27 45.55 2.55 -9.16
N GLN A 28 44.36 2.24 -9.68
CA GLN A 28 43.48 1.18 -9.23
C GLN A 28 43.03 1.33 -7.75
N GLU A 29 43.20 2.50 -7.19
CA GLU A 29 42.73 2.82 -5.84
C GLU A 29 41.24 3.16 -5.85
N VAL A 30 40.52 2.71 -4.82
CA VAL A 30 39.10 3.08 -4.61
C VAL A 30 39.03 4.57 -4.23
N THR A 31 38.34 5.35 -5.04
CA THR A 31 38.18 6.80 -4.84
C THR A 31 36.85 7.15 -4.17
N ASP A 32 35.84 6.29 -4.33
CA ASP A 32 34.53 6.45 -3.70
C ASP A 32 33.79 5.10 -3.64
N ASN A 33 32.86 4.96 -2.69
CA ASN A 33 32.01 3.79 -2.59
C ASN A 33 30.65 4.11 -1.98
N ILE A 34 29.67 3.27 -2.29
CA ILE A 34 28.34 3.28 -1.68
C ILE A 34 27.88 1.85 -1.39
N ASP A 35 27.33 1.64 -0.21
CA ASP A 35 26.68 0.40 0.19
C ASP A 35 25.16 0.55 0.09
N ILE A 36 24.53 -0.35 -0.67
CA ILE A 36 23.08 -0.38 -0.86
C ILE A 36 22.54 -1.70 -0.30
N ARG A 37 21.58 -1.63 0.58
CA ARG A 37 20.88 -2.82 1.09
C ARG A 37 19.74 -3.19 0.16
N THR A 38 19.58 -4.46 -0.11
CA THR A 38 18.49 -5.00 -0.94
C THR A 38 18.21 -6.46 -0.60
N GLY A 39 17.05 -6.95 -1.00
CA GLY A 39 16.66 -8.35 -0.87
C GLY A 39 16.24 -8.95 -2.21
N LEU A 40 16.49 -10.22 -2.39
CA LEU A 40 16.08 -10.97 -3.58
C LEU A 40 14.76 -11.67 -3.28
N ARG A 41 13.74 -11.43 -4.09
CA ARG A 41 12.42 -12.02 -3.91
C ARG A 41 11.64 -12.02 -5.23
N GLU A 42 10.57 -12.81 -5.28
CA GLU A 42 9.60 -12.86 -6.37
C GLU A 42 8.19 -12.65 -5.82
N TYR A 43 7.37 -11.88 -6.54
CA TYR A 43 5.96 -11.69 -6.24
C TYR A 43 5.08 -12.23 -7.36
N HIS A 44 3.98 -12.87 -6.96
CA HIS A 44 2.91 -13.25 -7.87
C HIS A 44 1.56 -12.99 -7.22
N ILE A 45 0.60 -12.49 -8.00
CA ILE A 45 -0.78 -12.32 -7.56
C ILE A 45 -1.71 -13.05 -8.53
N ASP A 46 -2.40 -14.03 -7.99
CA ASP A 46 -3.46 -14.78 -8.68
C ASP A 46 -4.82 -14.20 -8.30
N SER A 47 -5.71 -14.01 -9.28
CA SER A 47 -7.05 -13.42 -9.05
C SER A 47 -7.95 -14.25 -8.12
N HIS A 48 -7.72 -15.55 -8.05
CA HIS A 48 -8.53 -16.50 -7.25
C HIS A 48 -7.82 -16.98 -5.98
N LYS A 49 -6.49 -16.93 -5.96
CA LYS A 49 -5.69 -17.48 -4.85
C LYS A 49 -5.00 -16.40 -4.01
N GLY A 50 -4.95 -15.16 -4.50
CA GLY A 50 -4.35 -14.06 -3.79
C GLY A 50 -2.84 -13.90 -4.01
N PHE A 51 -2.14 -13.41 -3.00
CA PHE A 51 -0.74 -12.99 -3.07
C PHE A 51 0.23 -14.13 -2.73
N PHE A 52 1.29 -14.24 -3.51
CA PHE A 52 2.39 -15.18 -3.32
C PHE A 52 3.72 -14.44 -3.21
N LEU A 53 4.53 -14.83 -2.23
CA LEU A 53 5.91 -14.39 -2.07
C LEU A 53 6.82 -15.62 -2.18
N ASN A 54 7.76 -15.59 -3.13
CA ASN A 54 8.69 -16.70 -3.40
C ASN A 54 7.98 -18.06 -3.60
N GLY A 55 6.83 -18.04 -4.25
CA GLY A 55 6.00 -19.23 -4.49
C GLY A 55 5.12 -19.68 -3.32
N GLU A 56 5.25 -19.07 -2.14
CA GLU A 56 4.37 -19.36 -0.99
C GLU A 56 3.17 -18.40 -0.97
N HIS A 57 1.96 -18.95 -0.78
CA HIS A 57 0.76 -18.16 -0.57
C HIS A 57 0.81 -17.43 0.78
N ILE A 58 0.57 -16.11 0.74
CA ILE A 58 0.51 -15.26 1.94
C ILE A 58 -0.78 -14.47 1.90
N LYS A 59 -1.62 -14.61 2.94
CA LYS A 59 -2.72 -13.68 3.14
C LYS A 59 -2.17 -12.34 3.63
N LEU A 60 -2.37 -11.29 2.84
CA LEU A 60 -1.98 -9.93 3.25
C LEU A 60 -2.96 -9.43 4.31
N GLN A 61 -2.41 -9.12 5.48
CA GLN A 61 -3.13 -8.52 6.61
C GLN A 61 -2.35 -7.28 7.01
N GLY A 62 -2.90 -6.12 6.71
CA GLY A 62 -2.16 -4.88 6.81
C GLY A 62 -2.92 -3.76 7.48
N VAL A 63 -2.21 -2.67 7.68
CA VAL A 63 -2.75 -1.41 8.17
C VAL A 63 -2.35 -0.28 7.23
N SER A 64 -3.16 0.79 7.18
CA SER A 64 -2.76 2.05 6.54
C SER A 64 -2.05 2.93 7.56
N ARG A 65 -0.99 3.61 7.12
CA ARG A 65 -0.18 4.48 7.97
C ARG A 65 -0.01 5.85 7.36
N HIS A 66 -0.28 6.89 8.15
CA HIS A 66 0.16 8.26 7.89
C HIS A 66 1.45 8.58 8.65
N GLN A 67 2.32 9.40 8.04
CA GLN A 67 3.57 9.87 8.68
C GLN A 67 3.29 11.14 9.47
N ASP A 68 2.50 11.02 10.53
CA ASP A 68 2.23 12.13 11.44
C ASP A 68 2.00 11.65 12.87
N ARG A 69 2.08 12.56 13.81
CA ARG A 69 1.85 12.31 15.22
C ARG A 69 1.32 13.55 15.92
N GLU A 70 0.48 13.36 16.92
CA GLU A 70 -0.03 14.42 17.76
C GLU A 70 1.12 15.29 18.31
N ASN A 71 0.95 16.61 18.26
CA ASN A 71 1.92 17.63 18.66
C ASN A 71 3.24 17.66 17.87
N MET A 72 3.42 16.84 16.86
CA MET A 72 4.62 16.80 16.00
C MET A 72 4.31 17.03 14.53
N GLY A 73 3.06 16.79 14.09
CA GLY A 73 2.74 16.75 12.66
C GLY A 73 3.64 15.74 11.95
N ASN A 74 4.07 16.08 10.75
CA ASN A 74 4.92 15.21 9.92
C ASN A 74 6.42 15.23 10.30
N ALA A 75 6.82 16.05 11.29
CA ALA A 75 8.21 16.16 11.73
C ALA A 75 8.58 15.09 12.77
N ILE A 76 8.19 13.87 12.53
CA ILE A 76 8.53 12.71 13.38
C ILE A 76 9.96 12.25 13.13
N THR A 77 10.58 11.65 14.14
CA THR A 77 11.97 11.19 14.11
C THR A 77 12.06 9.68 13.90
N GLU A 78 13.26 9.16 13.70
CA GLU A 78 13.52 7.71 13.59
C GLU A 78 12.91 6.92 14.76
N LYS A 79 12.93 7.49 15.97
CA LYS A 79 12.32 6.86 17.13
C LYS A 79 10.84 6.59 16.94
N GLN A 80 10.07 7.57 16.43
CA GLN A 80 8.64 7.39 16.18
C GLN A 80 8.37 6.44 15.02
N HIS A 81 9.21 6.46 13.98
CA HIS A 81 9.12 5.46 12.90
C HIS A 81 9.30 4.03 13.43
N ALA A 82 10.30 3.81 14.31
CA ALA A 82 10.52 2.50 14.92
C ALA A 82 9.38 2.08 15.87
N GLU A 83 8.82 3.03 16.63
CA GLU A 83 7.63 2.79 17.46
C GLU A 83 6.42 2.37 16.60
N ASP A 84 6.18 3.03 15.47
CA ASP A 84 5.08 2.69 14.55
C ASP A 84 5.26 1.27 13.99
N VAL A 85 6.45 0.91 13.52
CA VAL A 85 6.72 -0.46 13.03
C VAL A 85 6.48 -1.48 14.14
N LYS A 86 6.92 -1.19 15.37
CA LYS A 86 6.67 -2.08 16.50
C LYS A 86 5.17 -2.30 16.72
N ILE A 87 4.37 -1.24 16.70
CA ILE A 87 2.90 -1.33 16.88
C ILE A 87 2.27 -2.13 15.73
N ILE A 88 2.69 -1.89 14.49
CA ILE A 88 2.24 -2.63 13.29
C ILE A 88 2.53 -4.14 13.44
N LEU A 89 3.70 -4.49 13.95
CA LEU A 89 4.07 -5.88 14.19
C LEU A 89 3.30 -6.50 15.38
N ASP A 90 3.07 -5.72 16.44
CA ASP A 90 2.37 -6.17 17.66
C ASP A 90 0.90 -6.51 17.37
N VAL A 91 0.24 -5.79 16.46
CA VAL A 91 -1.14 -6.16 16.01
C VAL A 91 -1.16 -7.34 15.04
N GLY A 92 -0.01 -7.91 14.69
CA GLY A 92 0.09 -9.10 13.84
C GLY A 92 0.09 -8.80 12.34
N ALA A 93 0.17 -7.55 11.91
CA ALA A 93 0.21 -7.18 10.50
C ALA A 93 1.48 -7.69 9.80
N ASN A 94 1.35 -8.05 8.53
CA ASN A 94 2.45 -8.45 7.66
C ASN A 94 2.63 -7.49 6.46
N SER A 95 1.76 -6.50 6.37
CA SER A 95 1.81 -5.48 5.32
C SER A 95 1.39 -4.11 5.83
N VAL A 96 1.81 -3.07 5.13
CA VAL A 96 1.47 -1.68 5.43
C VAL A 96 1.26 -0.89 4.15
N ARG A 97 0.20 -0.10 4.10
CA ARG A 97 -0.02 0.91 3.06
C ARG A 97 0.45 2.25 3.57
N LEU A 98 1.36 2.89 2.83
CA LEU A 98 1.91 4.20 3.18
C LEU A 98 1.05 5.30 2.57
N ALA A 99 -0.08 5.55 3.22
CA ALA A 99 -1.08 6.52 2.80
C ALA A 99 -0.60 7.96 3.04
N HIS A 100 -0.74 8.86 2.14
CA HIS A 100 -1.05 8.77 0.70
C HIS A 100 0.09 9.45 -0.08
N TYR A 101 1.33 9.28 0.37
CA TYR A 101 2.52 10.00 -0.13
C TYR A 101 3.80 9.23 0.22
N GLN A 102 4.89 9.56 -0.48
CA GLN A 102 6.21 9.03 -0.13
C GLN A 102 6.55 9.39 1.32
N GLN A 103 6.93 8.39 2.10
CA GLN A 103 7.33 8.57 3.49
C GLN A 103 8.86 8.60 3.64
N ASN A 104 9.36 8.78 4.84
CA ASN A 104 10.78 8.85 5.15
C ASN A 104 11.49 7.54 4.76
N SER A 105 12.69 7.63 4.17
CA SER A 105 13.49 6.47 3.74
C SER A 105 13.76 5.48 4.86
N TYR A 106 14.00 5.97 6.08
CA TYR A 106 14.21 5.12 7.24
C TYR A 106 13.02 4.19 7.54
N PHE A 107 11.78 4.62 7.23
CA PHE A 107 10.62 3.75 7.41
C PHE A 107 10.61 2.57 6.43
N TYR A 108 11.05 2.77 5.19
CA TYR A 108 11.22 1.67 4.23
C TYR A 108 12.33 0.71 4.67
N ASP A 109 13.45 1.23 5.20
CA ASP A 109 14.51 0.40 5.77
C ASP A 109 13.98 -0.50 6.90
N LEU A 110 13.20 0.05 7.81
CA LEU A 110 12.55 -0.70 8.88
C LEU A 110 11.57 -1.77 8.36
N CYS A 111 10.84 -1.48 7.27
CA CYS A 111 9.96 -2.46 6.64
C CYS A 111 10.76 -3.61 6.02
N ASP A 112 11.89 -3.31 5.37
CA ASP A 112 12.80 -4.32 4.83
C ASP A 112 13.34 -5.23 5.92
N GLU A 113 13.80 -4.66 7.04
CA GLU A 113 14.38 -5.37 8.19
C GLU A 113 13.36 -6.21 8.95
N SER A 114 12.13 -5.73 9.05
CA SER A 114 11.05 -6.41 9.78
C SER A 114 10.22 -7.36 8.92
N GLY A 115 10.46 -7.35 7.60
CA GLY A 115 9.74 -8.19 6.65
C GLY A 115 8.30 -7.77 6.38
N LEU A 116 7.97 -6.48 6.55
CA LEU A 116 6.66 -5.93 6.19
C LEU A 116 6.56 -5.70 4.69
N LEU A 117 5.50 -6.16 4.07
CA LEU A 117 5.18 -5.86 2.68
C LEU A 117 4.59 -4.45 2.57
N VAL A 118 5.05 -3.67 1.59
CA VAL A 118 4.72 -2.25 1.47
C VAL A 118 3.97 -1.94 0.17
N TRP A 119 2.84 -1.26 0.31
CA TRP A 119 2.20 -0.50 -0.75
C TRP A 119 2.65 0.97 -0.60
N ALA A 120 3.47 1.46 -1.52
CA ALA A 120 3.95 2.85 -1.56
C ALA A 120 3.18 3.63 -2.64
N GLU A 121 2.77 4.87 -2.35
CA GLU A 121 1.94 5.64 -3.27
C GLU A 121 2.30 7.12 -3.35
N VAL A 122 1.77 7.78 -4.37
CA VAL A 122 1.93 9.23 -4.60
C VAL A 122 0.67 10.00 -4.20
N PRO A 123 0.78 11.30 -3.81
CA PRO A 123 -0.33 12.10 -3.30
C PRO A 123 -1.29 12.60 -4.40
N VAL A 124 -1.75 11.69 -5.24
CA VAL A 124 -2.80 11.95 -6.24
C VAL A 124 -4.13 11.55 -5.61
N ILE A 125 -4.73 12.47 -4.87
CA ILE A 125 -5.85 12.19 -3.97
C ILE A 125 -7.06 13.08 -4.23
N SER A 126 -8.23 12.52 -4.05
CA SER A 126 -9.56 13.15 -3.97
C SER A 126 -10.02 13.93 -5.20
N ARG A 127 -9.13 14.62 -5.91
CA ARG A 127 -9.53 15.50 -7.03
C ARG A 127 -8.53 15.50 -8.17
N PHE A 128 -8.99 15.10 -9.34
CA PHE A 128 -8.22 15.21 -10.57
C PHE A 128 -8.08 16.67 -11.04
N SER A 129 -6.85 17.09 -11.37
CA SER A 129 -6.56 18.38 -11.99
C SER A 129 -5.48 18.23 -13.04
N PRO A 130 -5.79 18.44 -14.33
CA PRO A 130 -4.79 18.32 -15.41
C PRO A 130 -3.55 19.22 -15.22
N LYS A 131 -3.69 20.32 -14.50
CA LYS A 131 -2.58 21.25 -14.21
C LYS A 131 -1.52 20.66 -13.28
N ARG A 132 -1.81 19.52 -12.62
CA ARG A 132 -0.92 18.84 -11.67
C ARG A 132 -0.30 17.56 -12.26
N ASN A 133 -0.63 17.20 -13.49
CA ASN A 133 -0.20 15.93 -14.09
C ASN A 133 1.33 15.79 -14.13
N GLU A 134 2.05 16.82 -14.57
CA GLU A 134 3.52 16.78 -14.64
C GLU A 134 4.15 16.60 -13.24
N ASN A 135 3.64 17.31 -12.24
CA ASN A 135 4.12 17.16 -10.86
C ASN A 135 3.81 15.78 -10.29
N ALA A 136 2.62 15.22 -10.56
CA ALA A 136 2.25 13.88 -10.13
C ALA A 136 3.14 12.81 -10.78
N GLU A 137 3.42 12.93 -12.07
CA GLU A 137 4.35 12.05 -12.78
C GLU A 137 5.77 12.14 -12.21
N GLN A 138 6.26 13.37 -11.98
CA GLN A 138 7.59 13.58 -11.39
C GLN A 138 7.68 12.90 -10.01
N GLN A 139 6.69 13.07 -9.15
CA GLN A 139 6.65 12.40 -7.82
C GLN A 139 6.65 10.88 -7.94
N LEU A 140 5.93 10.31 -8.92
CA LEU A 140 5.95 8.85 -9.15
C LEU A 140 7.34 8.38 -9.60
N VAL A 141 7.98 9.11 -10.50
CA VAL A 141 9.35 8.82 -10.96
C VAL A 141 10.35 8.87 -9.81
N GLU A 142 10.25 9.89 -8.95
CA GLU A 142 11.10 10.05 -7.77
C GLU A 142 10.86 8.95 -6.76
N LEU A 143 9.60 8.64 -6.43
CA LEU A 143 9.22 7.56 -5.53
C LEU A 143 9.85 6.22 -5.97
N ILE A 144 9.68 5.86 -7.25
CA ILE A 144 10.19 4.60 -7.77
C ILE A 144 11.73 4.58 -7.76
N LYS A 145 12.37 5.63 -8.26
CA LYS A 145 13.84 5.66 -8.36
C LYS A 145 14.53 5.65 -6.99
N GLN A 146 13.99 6.38 -6.03
CA GLN A 146 14.56 6.48 -4.68
C GLN A 146 14.38 5.19 -3.88
N ASN A 147 13.28 4.45 -4.13
CA ASN A 147 12.91 3.30 -3.33
C ASN A 147 13.02 1.96 -4.10
N TYR A 148 13.68 1.95 -5.27
CA TYR A 148 13.75 0.77 -6.14
C TYR A 148 14.35 -0.45 -5.45
N ASN A 149 15.34 -0.25 -4.58
CA ASN A 149 16.11 -1.31 -3.94
C ASN A 149 15.44 -1.92 -2.70
N HIS A 150 14.31 -1.36 -2.22
CA HIS A 150 13.58 -1.90 -1.07
C HIS A 150 12.82 -3.18 -1.46
N PRO A 151 13.18 -4.35 -0.94
CA PRO A 151 12.49 -5.61 -1.25
C PRO A 151 11.06 -5.65 -0.70
N SER A 152 10.80 -4.91 0.37
CA SER A 152 9.48 -4.83 1.00
C SER A 152 8.39 -4.28 0.08
N ILE A 153 8.71 -3.34 -0.81
CA ILE A 153 7.73 -2.74 -1.71
C ILE A 153 7.28 -3.75 -2.77
N PHE A 154 5.98 -4.06 -2.83
CA PHE A 154 5.41 -4.96 -3.82
C PHE A 154 4.56 -4.25 -4.87
N CYS A 155 4.07 -3.04 -4.58
CA CYS A 155 3.29 -2.26 -5.53
C CYS A 155 3.45 -0.74 -5.37
N TRP A 156 3.18 -0.04 -6.48
CA TRP A 156 3.19 1.41 -6.60
C TRP A 156 1.77 1.93 -6.77
N GLY A 157 1.27 2.67 -5.79
CA GLY A 157 -0.03 3.34 -5.83
C GLY A 157 0.02 4.62 -6.64
N ILE A 158 -0.85 4.76 -7.63
CA ILE A 158 -0.87 5.91 -8.54
C ILE A 158 -1.95 6.93 -8.23
N GLU A 159 -2.93 6.59 -7.40
CA GLU A 159 -3.99 7.49 -6.93
C GLU A 159 -4.74 6.93 -5.72
N ASN A 160 -5.45 7.81 -5.02
CA ASN A 160 -6.42 7.48 -3.97
C ASN A 160 -7.70 8.30 -4.12
N GLU A 161 -8.85 7.62 -4.22
CA GLU A 161 -10.20 8.22 -4.22
C GLU A 161 -10.37 9.41 -5.17
N ILE A 162 -9.72 9.37 -6.32
CA ILE A 162 -9.63 10.52 -7.24
C ILE A 162 -10.98 10.98 -7.77
N THR A 163 -12.03 10.18 -7.60
CA THR A 163 -13.40 10.49 -8.03
C THR A 163 -14.28 11.06 -6.92
N ILE A 164 -13.81 11.23 -5.68
CA ILE A 164 -14.62 11.77 -4.57
C ILE A 164 -15.16 13.17 -4.86
N ALA A 165 -14.41 13.99 -5.59
CA ALA A 165 -14.82 15.33 -6.01
C ALA A 165 -14.99 15.44 -7.55
N GLY A 166 -15.40 14.35 -8.21
CA GLY A 166 -15.52 14.33 -9.66
C GLY A 166 -16.06 13.02 -10.22
N SER A 167 -15.74 12.73 -11.47
CA SER A 167 -16.17 11.52 -12.16
C SER A 167 -15.01 10.90 -12.97
N ALA A 168 -15.17 9.65 -13.38
CA ALA A 168 -14.24 8.93 -14.27
C ALA A 168 -14.23 9.52 -15.70
N SER A 169 -13.75 10.75 -15.83
CA SER A 169 -13.66 11.44 -17.13
C SER A 169 -12.60 10.80 -18.04
N LYS A 170 -12.78 10.97 -19.37
CA LYS A 170 -11.78 10.51 -20.36
C LYS A 170 -10.37 11.06 -20.06
N LYS A 171 -10.25 12.31 -19.60
CA LYS A 171 -8.97 12.92 -19.25
C LYS A 171 -8.33 12.24 -18.03
N LEU A 172 -9.11 11.95 -17.01
CA LEU A 172 -8.64 11.19 -15.84
C LEU A 172 -8.16 9.80 -16.24
N ILE A 173 -8.98 9.04 -16.98
CA ILE A 173 -8.61 7.69 -17.45
C ILE A 173 -7.32 7.73 -18.27
N THR A 174 -7.17 8.69 -19.19
CA THR A 174 -5.94 8.85 -19.98
C THR A 174 -4.74 9.13 -19.08
N PHE A 175 -4.88 9.99 -18.08
CA PHE A 175 -3.83 10.30 -17.12
C PHE A 175 -3.41 9.09 -16.29
N LEU A 176 -4.36 8.36 -15.72
CA LEU A 176 -4.05 7.18 -14.91
C LEU A 176 -3.41 6.06 -15.74
N LYS A 177 -3.87 5.84 -16.98
CA LYS A 177 -3.21 4.93 -17.92
C LYS A 177 -1.77 5.36 -18.25
N HIS A 178 -1.50 6.65 -18.31
CA HIS A 178 -0.16 7.17 -18.48
C HIS A 178 0.70 6.88 -17.24
N MET A 179 0.22 7.20 -16.03
CA MET A 179 0.90 6.92 -14.77
C MET A 179 1.23 5.43 -14.60
N HIS A 180 0.27 4.55 -14.91
CA HIS A 180 0.51 3.09 -14.94
C HIS A 180 1.67 2.73 -15.88
N LYS A 181 1.68 3.26 -17.11
CA LYS A 181 2.75 2.99 -18.08
C LYS A 181 4.11 3.50 -17.62
N VAL A 182 4.17 4.69 -17.01
CA VAL A 182 5.40 5.25 -16.44
C VAL A 182 5.93 4.33 -15.34
N ALA A 183 5.09 3.91 -14.40
CA ALA A 183 5.49 3.01 -13.33
C ALA A 183 6.02 1.67 -13.89
N ARG A 184 5.30 1.04 -14.83
CA ARG A 184 5.70 -0.23 -15.45
C ARG A 184 6.95 -0.13 -16.32
N HIS A 185 7.23 1.04 -16.89
CA HIS A 185 8.47 1.29 -17.64
C HIS A 185 9.68 1.42 -16.70
N LEU A 186 9.51 2.12 -15.57
CA LEU A 186 10.57 2.31 -14.58
C LEU A 186 10.83 1.04 -13.75
N ASP A 187 9.78 0.32 -13.44
CA ASP A 187 9.86 -0.91 -12.65
C ASP A 187 8.88 -1.99 -13.18
N PRO A 188 9.35 -2.85 -14.08
CA PRO A 188 8.55 -3.96 -14.59
C PRO A 188 8.34 -5.09 -13.58
N THR A 189 9.03 -5.07 -12.44
CA THR A 189 9.04 -6.16 -11.45
C THR A 189 7.95 -6.04 -10.40
N ARG A 190 7.43 -4.83 -10.15
CA ARG A 190 6.38 -4.56 -9.17
C ARG A 190 5.06 -4.25 -9.84
N TYR A 191 3.98 -4.47 -9.11
CA TYR A 191 2.62 -4.16 -9.56
C TYR A 191 2.31 -2.68 -9.41
N THR A 192 1.35 -2.20 -10.20
CA THR A 192 0.70 -0.90 -9.96
C THR A 192 -0.65 -1.11 -9.32
N THR A 193 -1.10 -0.10 -8.57
CA THR A 193 -2.39 -0.15 -7.89
C THR A 193 -3.02 1.24 -7.80
N CYS A 194 -4.31 1.26 -7.57
CA CYS A 194 -5.09 2.45 -7.24
C CYS A 194 -6.10 2.11 -6.14
N ALA A 195 -6.60 3.10 -5.42
CA ALA A 195 -7.60 2.92 -4.38
C ALA A 195 -8.88 3.70 -4.70
N GLN A 196 -9.93 2.97 -5.07
CA GLN A 196 -11.24 3.55 -5.37
C GLN A 196 -12.06 3.75 -4.10
N LEU A 197 -12.92 4.77 -4.08
CA LEU A 197 -13.84 4.93 -2.97
C LEU A 197 -15.04 3.96 -3.07
N THR A 198 -15.70 3.69 -1.94
CA THR A 198 -16.88 2.81 -1.83
C THR A 198 -17.93 3.06 -2.93
N MET A 199 -18.18 4.32 -3.29
CA MET A 199 -19.19 4.69 -4.28
C MET A 199 -18.75 4.55 -5.74
N CYS A 200 -17.51 4.14 -6.01
CA CYS A 200 -17.06 3.88 -7.37
C CYS A 200 -17.72 2.59 -7.87
N PRO A 201 -18.47 2.63 -9.01
CA PRO A 201 -19.17 1.45 -9.50
C PRO A 201 -18.24 0.27 -9.74
N VAL A 202 -18.68 -0.94 -9.42
CA VAL A 202 -17.91 -2.19 -9.63
C VAL A 202 -17.55 -2.45 -11.10
N ASN A 203 -18.29 -1.88 -12.04
CA ASN A 203 -18.03 -1.93 -13.49
C ASN A 203 -17.30 -0.67 -14.01
N SER A 204 -16.69 0.11 -13.12
CA SER A 204 -15.96 1.32 -13.50
C SER A 204 -14.80 1.02 -14.47
N PRO A 205 -14.59 1.84 -15.51
CA PRO A 205 -13.42 1.71 -16.37
C PRO A 205 -12.09 1.94 -15.64
N LEU A 206 -12.11 2.47 -14.42
CA LEU A 206 -10.94 2.63 -13.56
C LEU A 206 -10.41 1.28 -13.06
N ASN A 207 -11.28 0.28 -12.91
CA ASN A 207 -10.93 -1.06 -12.45
C ASN A 207 -10.03 -1.86 -13.42
N HIS A 208 -9.77 -1.32 -14.60
CA HIS A 208 -8.96 -1.99 -15.63
C HIS A 208 -7.71 -1.20 -16.03
N ILE A 209 -7.23 -0.30 -15.14
CA ILE A 209 -6.07 0.55 -15.41
C ILE A 209 -4.80 -0.02 -14.80
N THR A 210 -4.88 -0.45 -13.56
CA THR A 210 -3.75 -0.96 -12.76
C THR A 210 -3.78 -2.48 -12.63
N ASP A 211 -2.68 -3.06 -12.18
CA ASP A 211 -2.56 -4.51 -12.01
C ASP A 211 -3.40 -5.02 -10.83
N ILE A 212 -3.52 -4.20 -9.77
CA ILE A 212 -4.30 -4.47 -8.57
C ILE A 212 -5.31 -3.33 -8.43
N ILE A 213 -6.52 -3.65 -8.00
CA ILE A 213 -7.56 -2.68 -7.70
C ILE A 213 -7.82 -2.67 -6.20
N GLY A 214 -7.53 -1.54 -5.58
CA GLY A 214 -7.90 -1.25 -4.20
C GLY A 214 -9.29 -0.61 -4.12
N TYR A 215 -10.02 -0.93 -3.05
CA TYR A 215 -11.23 -0.22 -2.68
C TYR A 215 -11.20 0.15 -1.21
N ASN A 216 -11.59 1.38 -0.92
CA ASN A 216 -11.78 1.91 0.42
C ASN A 216 -13.25 1.72 0.81
N HIS A 217 -13.54 0.82 1.77
CA HIS A 217 -14.89 0.52 2.18
C HIS A 217 -15.16 0.89 3.63
N TYR A 218 -16.24 1.68 3.80
CA TYR A 218 -16.64 2.18 5.11
C TYR A 218 -18.13 1.96 5.39
N TYR A 219 -18.70 0.86 4.85
CA TYR A 219 -20.04 0.42 5.22
C TYR A 219 -20.08 0.11 6.71
N GLY A 220 -21.09 0.67 7.42
CA GLY A 220 -21.16 0.59 8.87
C GLY A 220 -20.35 1.66 9.61
N TRP A 221 -19.66 2.56 8.91
CA TRP A 221 -19.01 3.72 9.52
C TRP A 221 -19.53 5.03 8.92
N TYR A 222 -19.16 5.38 7.69
CA TYR A 222 -19.64 6.59 7.02
C TYR A 222 -21.01 6.42 6.37
N MET A 223 -21.40 5.20 6.02
CA MET A 223 -22.65 4.90 5.33
C MET A 223 -23.11 3.47 5.59
N GLY A 224 -24.42 3.23 5.38
CA GLY A 224 -25.02 1.89 5.37
C GLY A 224 -24.77 1.09 6.64
N SER A 225 -24.79 -0.23 6.50
CA SER A 225 -24.45 -1.20 7.55
C SER A 225 -23.25 -2.06 7.15
N CYS A 226 -22.59 -2.69 8.13
CA CYS A 226 -21.46 -3.58 7.86
C CYS A 226 -21.82 -4.74 6.92
N ASP A 227 -23.06 -5.24 6.94
CA ASP A 227 -23.53 -6.35 6.09
C ASP A 227 -23.48 -6.03 4.58
N GLU A 228 -23.49 -4.76 4.22
CA GLU A 228 -23.47 -4.34 2.81
C GLU A 228 -22.16 -4.72 2.10
N ILE A 229 -21.07 -4.93 2.86
CA ILE A 229 -19.79 -5.34 2.27
C ILE A 229 -19.89 -6.72 1.59
N ASN A 230 -20.70 -7.66 2.13
CA ASN A 230 -20.88 -8.99 1.57
C ASN A 230 -21.50 -8.91 0.17
N ASN A 231 -22.61 -8.18 0.03
CA ASN A 231 -23.26 -7.98 -1.24
C ASN A 231 -22.36 -7.28 -2.26
N TRP A 232 -21.55 -6.31 -1.79
CA TRP A 232 -20.63 -5.60 -2.65
C TRP A 232 -19.51 -6.51 -3.15
N LEU A 233 -18.92 -7.36 -2.29
CA LEU A 233 -17.88 -8.32 -2.65
C LEU A 233 -18.39 -9.32 -3.70
N ASP A 234 -19.60 -9.87 -3.49
CA ASP A 234 -20.24 -10.80 -4.44
C ASP A 234 -20.50 -10.13 -5.80
N GLU A 235 -20.99 -8.89 -5.79
CA GLU A 235 -21.18 -8.12 -7.01
C GLU A 235 -19.87 -7.84 -7.73
N TRP A 236 -18.84 -7.44 -6.99
CA TRP A 236 -17.54 -7.13 -7.56
C TRP A 236 -16.91 -8.36 -8.24
N HIS A 237 -16.92 -9.52 -7.58
CA HIS A 237 -16.40 -10.76 -8.15
C HIS A 237 -17.18 -11.22 -9.38
N ARG A 238 -18.49 -11.04 -9.38
CA ARG A 238 -19.33 -11.37 -10.55
C ARG A 238 -19.00 -10.49 -11.77
N GLU A 239 -18.79 -9.19 -11.55
CA GLU A 239 -18.51 -8.23 -12.63
C GLU A 239 -17.03 -8.24 -13.07
N ASN A 240 -16.10 -8.65 -12.19
CA ASN A 240 -14.66 -8.65 -12.42
C ASN A 240 -14.01 -10.00 -12.05
N PRO A 241 -14.37 -11.12 -12.69
CA PRO A 241 -13.94 -12.46 -12.26
C PRO A 241 -12.42 -12.67 -12.28
N GLU A 242 -11.69 -11.96 -13.15
CA GLU A 242 -10.22 -11.99 -13.22
C GLU A 242 -9.56 -10.79 -12.52
N GLY A 243 -10.33 -9.99 -11.81
CA GLY A 243 -9.84 -8.81 -11.12
C GLY A 243 -9.06 -9.18 -9.85
N LYS A 244 -7.94 -8.48 -9.63
CA LYS A 244 -7.14 -8.62 -8.40
C LYS A 244 -7.58 -7.56 -7.41
N LEU A 245 -8.53 -7.90 -6.54
CA LEU A 245 -9.09 -6.99 -5.55
C LEU A 245 -8.25 -6.93 -4.29
N CYS A 246 -8.15 -5.74 -3.71
CA CYS A 246 -7.65 -5.49 -2.37
C CYS A 246 -8.58 -4.54 -1.63
N LEU A 247 -8.99 -4.84 -0.42
CA LEU A 247 -9.58 -3.84 0.47
C LEU A 247 -8.42 -2.97 0.98
N SER A 248 -8.27 -1.79 0.40
CA SER A 248 -7.14 -0.88 0.67
C SER A 248 -7.36 -0.04 1.92
N GLU A 249 -8.61 0.19 2.29
CA GLU A 249 -8.99 0.79 3.56
C GLU A 249 -10.33 0.23 4.03
N TYR A 250 -10.42 -0.03 5.32
CA TYR A 250 -11.66 -0.21 6.08
C TYR A 250 -11.36 0.08 7.55
N GLY A 251 -12.36 0.49 8.31
CA GLY A 251 -12.19 0.79 9.72
C GLY A 251 -13.29 1.71 10.25
N ALA A 252 -13.37 1.78 11.58
CA ALA A 252 -14.14 2.77 12.32
C ALA A 252 -13.19 3.51 13.26
N GLU A 253 -13.39 4.82 13.41
CA GLU A 253 -12.59 5.62 14.35
C GLU A 253 -12.97 5.27 15.79
N GLY A 254 -11.96 5.14 16.66
CA GLY A 254 -12.13 4.95 18.08
C GLY A 254 -11.38 6.02 18.87
N ILE A 255 -12.02 6.56 19.92
CA ILE A 255 -11.37 7.45 20.88
C ILE A 255 -10.78 6.58 21.99
N THR A 256 -9.46 6.64 22.16
CA THR A 256 -8.72 5.86 23.14
C THR A 256 -9.33 5.95 24.53
N LYS A 257 -9.62 4.79 25.14
CA LYS A 257 -10.25 4.64 26.47
C LYS A 257 -11.73 5.04 26.53
N TYR A 258 -12.36 5.32 25.42
CA TYR A 258 -13.79 5.53 25.38
C TYR A 258 -14.51 4.21 25.06
N HIS A 259 -15.32 3.74 26.02
CA HIS A 259 -16.04 2.48 25.96
C HIS A 259 -17.56 2.69 26.00
N SER A 260 -18.30 1.77 25.38
CA SER A 260 -19.77 1.77 25.35
C SER A 260 -20.31 0.39 25.66
N ASP A 261 -21.23 0.29 26.62
CA ASP A 261 -21.96 -0.96 26.92
C ASP A 261 -22.98 -1.34 25.83
N SER A 262 -23.25 -0.41 24.89
CA SER A 262 -24.16 -0.60 23.77
C SER A 262 -23.58 0.14 22.55
N PRO A 263 -22.51 -0.38 21.97
CA PRO A 263 -21.79 0.29 20.91
C PRO A 263 -22.64 0.45 19.65
N LEU A 264 -22.60 1.64 19.06
CA LEU A 264 -23.40 2.03 17.90
C LEU A 264 -22.54 2.73 16.86
N GLN A 265 -22.90 2.58 15.57
CA GLN A 265 -22.27 3.30 14.46
C GLN A 265 -22.18 4.80 14.76
N GLY A 266 -20.94 5.33 14.66
CA GLY A 266 -20.66 6.75 14.87
C GLY A 266 -20.55 7.19 16.34
N ASP A 267 -20.48 6.26 17.30
CA ASP A 267 -20.29 6.58 18.72
C ASP A 267 -18.82 6.79 19.11
N TYR A 268 -17.87 6.45 18.22
CA TYR A 268 -16.43 6.55 18.43
C TYR A 268 -15.88 5.72 19.61
N SER A 269 -16.61 4.70 20.07
CA SER A 269 -16.12 3.80 21.11
C SER A 269 -15.13 2.78 20.57
N GLU A 270 -14.17 2.36 21.40
CA GLU A 270 -13.28 1.24 21.06
C GLU A 270 -14.06 -0.08 20.87
N ASP A 271 -15.21 -0.21 21.56
CA ASP A 271 -16.08 -1.37 21.44
C ASP A 271 -16.76 -1.44 20.08
N TYR A 272 -17.24 -0.30 19.53
CA TYR A 272 -17.75 -0.27 18.17
C TYR A 272 -16.65 -0.52 17.13
N GLN A 273 -15.48 0.03 17.34
CA GLN A 273 -14.32 -0.22 16.46
C GLN A 273 -14.00 -1.73 16.41
N ALA A 274 -13.99 -2.40 17.56
CA ALA A 274 -13.76 -3.84 17.65
C ALA A 274 -14.85 -4.65 16.93
N LEU A 275 -16.14 -4.34 17.14
CA LEU A 275 -17.26 -4.96 16.43
C LEU A 275 -17.19 -4.78 14.92
N PHE A 276 -16.83 -3.57 14.47
CA PHE A 276 -16.66 -3.27 13.05
C PHE A 276 -15.58 -4.18 12.44
N HIS A 277 -14.41 -4.26 13.07
CA HIS A 277 -13.32 -5.10 12.59
C HIS A 277 -13.67 -6.59 12.62
N GLU A 278 -14.32 -7.08 13.67
CA GLU A 278 -14.80 -8.48 13.75
C GLU A 278 -15.70 -8.81 12.57
N HIS A 279 -16.66 -7.92 12.26
CA HIS A 279 -17.59 -8.11 11.16
C HIS A 279 -16.88 -8.17 9.81
N TYR A 280 -16.01 -7.19 9.51
CA TYR A 280 -15.27 -7.16 8.24
C TYR A 280 -14.33 -8.36 8.08
N ILE A 281 -13.60 -8.74 9.13
CA ILE A 281 -12.71 -9.91 9.09
C ILE A 281 -13.51 -11.19 8.80
N LYS A 282 -14.69 -11.34 9.39
CA LYS A 282 -15.59 -12.46 9.11
C LYS A 282 -16.03 -12.46 7.66
N SER A 283 -16.55 -11.36 7.15
CA SER A 283 -17.00 -11.18 5.75
C SER A 283 -15.90 -11.46 4.71
N ILE A 284 -14.66 -11.06 5.01
CA ILE A 284 -13.50 -11.29 4.10
C ILE A 284 -13.06 -12.77 4.11
N ASN A 285 -13.38 -13.55 5.15
CA ASN A 285 -12.98 -14.94 5.30
C ASN A 285 -14.04 -15.94 4.81
N GLU A 286 -15.28 -15.52 4.65
CA GLU A 286 -16.40 -16.30 4.10
C GLU A 286 -16.41 -16.26 2.57
#